data_4b7e94081fc9041db0cc6cb26f397399
#
_entry.id   4b7e94081fc9041db0cc6cb26f397399
#
_cell.length_a   1.000
_cell.length_b   1.000
_cell.length_c   1.000
_cell.angle_alpha   90.00
_cell.angle_beta   90.00
_cell.angle_gamma   90.00
#
_symmetry.space_group_name_H-M   'P 1'
#
loop_
_entity.id
_entity.type
_entity.pdbx_description
1 polymer ?
#
loop_
_entity_poly.entity_id
_entity_poly.type
_entity_poly.pdbx_seq_one_letter_code
_entity_poly.pdbx_strand_id
1 'polypeptide(L)'
;MRLALVLLLLLAFAGSTLIVPGIASDKPSIPLRPVHTFSIVARDPDTGELGVAVQSHWFSVGSIVAWAEAGVGAVATQSFVDPSYGKNGLDFMRAGKAAPDTLKELLAKDEGREVRQVAMIDAQGRVDAWTGKNDIQAAGHIVGKNFSVQANLMLNEKVWPAMARAFESSKGDLAQRMLAALDAAQAAGGDIRGKQSAALIVVTGKPTGMAWKDRTFDLRVDDSSDPLVELRRLVKLQRAYNHMNAGDLAVEKKDNEGALREYGAAEKLVPDNAEMIYWHAVALVNMGRVDESLPLFRKVFAMDKNWVTLTPRLPKSGLLPDDPKLIERIVSVGKK
;
A
#
# COMPACT_ATOMS: atom_id res chain seq x y z
N MET A 1 84.96 50.40 14.72
CA MET A 1 84.91 50.37 13.24
C MET A 1 84.31 49.06 12.78
N ARG A 2 83.09 49.02 12.33
CA ARG A 2 82.48 48.21 11.32
C ARG A 2 80.99 48.51 11.37
N LEU A 3 80.49 49.20 10.35
CA LEU A 3 79.04 49.41 10.05
C LEU A 3 78.33 48.10 9.81
N ALA A 4 77.23 47.89 10.46
CA ALA A 4 76.25 46.84 10.12
C ALA A 4 75.02 47.51 9.53
N LEU A 5 74.79 47.26 8.24
CA LEU A 5 73.65 47.70 7.46
C LEU A 5 72.47 46.82 7.81
N VAL A 6 71.38 47.41 8.35
CA VAL A 6 70.13 46.71 8.59
C VAL A 6 69.22 46.87 7.34
N LEU A 7 69.03 45.82 6.63
CA LEU A 7 68.13 45.77 5.49
C LEU A 7 66.68 45.45 5.99
N LEU A 8 65.76 46.41 5.90
CA LEU A 8 64.35 46.19 6.18
C LEU A 8 63.71 45.54 4.97
N LEU A 9 63.29 44.27 5.12
CA LEU A 9 62.42 43.57 4.15
C LEU A 9 60.97 43.85 4.50
N LEU A 10 60.25 44.63 3.67
CA LEU A 10 58.80 44.78 3.67
C LEU A 10 58.21 43.60 2.96
N LEU A 11 57.56 42.65 3.71
CA LEU A 11 56.72 41.60 3.21
C LEU A 11 55.32 42.18 2.95
N ALA A 12 55.02 42.39 1.68
CA ALA A 12 53.61 42.65 1.23
C ALA A 12 52.78 41.37 1.34
N PHE A 13 51.89 41.29 2.31
CA PHE A 13 50.84 40.25 2.37
C PHE A 13 49.78 40.60 1.34
N ALA A 14 49.81 39.94 0.18
CA ALA A 14 48.68 39.91 -0.76
C ALA A 14 47.62 39.00 -0.15
N GLY A 15 46.55 39.57 0.41
CA GLY A 15 45.41 38.87 0.91
C GLY A 15 44.62 38.23 -0.27
N SER A 16 44.87 36.95 -0.54
CA SER A 16 44.03 36.16 -1.41
C SER A 16 42.74 35.85 -0.65
N THR A 17 41.67 36.58 -0.95
CA THR A 17 40.29 36.19 -0.59
C THR A 17 39.94 34.89 -1.29
N LEU A 18 40.01 33.76 -0.56
CA LEU A 18 39.42 32.51 -0.96
C LEU A 18 37.93 32.74 -1.07
N ILE A 19 37.41 32.89 -2.32
CA ILE A 19 36.01 32.79 -2.60
C ILE A 19 35.67 31.30 -2.41
N VAL A 20 35.12 30.93 -1.24
CA VAL A 20 34.51 29.66 -1.00
C VAL A 20 33.25 29.63 -1.90
N PRO A 21 33.15 28.74 -2.90
CA PRO A 21 31.92 28.63 -3.65
C PRO A 21 30.81 28.30 -2.63
N GLY A 22 29.84 29.21 -2.53
CA GLY A 22 28.66 28.98 -1.69
C GLY A 22 28.08 27.65 -2.08
N ILE A 23 27.97 26.72 -1.13
CA ILE A 23 27.15 25.53 -1.29
C ILE A 23 25.75 26.07 -1.57
N ALA A 24 25.34 26.02 -2.83
CA ALA A 24 23.97 26.29 -3.19
C ALA A 24 23.14 25.34 -2.32
N SER A 25 22.36 25.89 -1.42
CA SER A 25 21.33 25.16 -0.70
C SER A 25 20.43 24.59 -1.79
N ASP A 26 20.56 23.31 -2.09
CA ASP A 26 19.57 22.56 -2.87
C ASP A 26 18.26 22.59 -2.06
N LYS A 27 17.51 23.67 -2.21
CA LYS A 27 16.10 23.67 -1.81
C LYS A 27 15.46 22.59 -2.69
N PRO A 28 14.82 21.58 -2.11
CA PRO A 28 14.15 20.57 -2.91
C PRO A 28 13.20 21.30 -3.87
N SER A 29 13.42 21.11 -5.18
CA SER A 29 12.59 21.72 -6.20
C SER A 29 11.16 21.17 -6.05
N ILE A 30 10.20 22.05 -5.81
CA ILE A 30 8.79 21.66 -5.78
C ILE A 30 8.44 21.17 -7.19
N PRO A 31 7.88 19.95 -7.35
CA PRO A 31 7.48 19.48 -8.67
C PRO A 31 6.53 20.48 -9.34
N LEU A 32 6.84 20.89 -10.57
CA LEU A 32 6.01 21.85 -11.32
C LEU A 32 4.66 21.27 -11.73
N ARG A 33 4.50 19.94 -11.71
CA ARG A 33 3.23 19.26 -12.00
C ARG A 33 2.67 18.65 -10.72
N PRO A 34 1.50 19.11 -10.27
CA PRO A 34 0.87 18.61 -9.07
C PRO A 34 0.27 17.22 -9.27
N VAL A 35 0.37 16.39 -8.22
CA VAL A 35 -0.27 15.08 -8.12
C VAL A 35 -1.70 15.26 -7.63
N HIS A 36 -2.61 15.51 -8.57
CA HIS A 36 -4.03 15.70 -8.26
C HIS A 36 -4.70 14.37 -7.98
N THR A 37 -5.50 14.30 -6.93
CA THR A 37 -5.75 13.04 -6.29
C THR A 37 -6.98 13.13 -5.39
N PHE A 38 -7.65 12.01 -5.20
CA PHE A 38 -8.52 11.82 -4.06
C PHE A 38 -8.04 10.62 -3.24
N SER A 39 -8.06 10.79 -1.93
CA SER A 39 -7.55 9.78 -0.99
C SER A 39 -8.32 9.75 0.32
N ILE A 40 -8.09 8.70 1.09
CA ILE A 40 -8.63 8.51 2.43
C ILE A 40 -7.53 7.95 3.33
N VAL A 41 -7.41 8.48 4.54
CA VAL A 41 -6.74 7.83 5.67
C VAL A 41 -7.78 7.40 6.68
N ALA A 42 -7.66 6.18 7.23
CA ALA A 42 -8.68 5.67 8.14
C ALA A 42 -8.10 4.69 9.16
N ARG A 43 -8.81 4.55 10.29
CA ARG A 43 -8.59 3.54 11.31
C ARG A 43 -9.89 2.78 11.57
N ASP A 44 -9.80 1.47 11.66
CA ASP A 44 -10.90 0.64 12.15
C ASP A 44 -10.91 0.65 13.69
N PRO A 45 -12.00 1.08 14.33
CA PRO A 45 -12.05 1.18 15.80
C PRO A 45 -12.03 -0.17 16.50
N ASP A 46 -12.51 -1.24 15.86
CA ASP A 46 -12.67 -2.55 16.47
C ASP A 46 -11.39 -3.39 16.37
N THR A 47 -10.73 -3.38 15.20
CA THR A 47 -9.48 -4.13 14.94
C THR A 47 -8.23 -3.32 15.25
N GLY A 48 -8.34 -1.99 15.23
CA GLY A 48 -7.21 -1.07 15.31
C GLY A 48 -6.42 -0.92 14.02
N GLU A 49 -6.80 -1.63 12.94
CA GLU A 49 -6.15 -1.50 11.63
C GLU A 49 -6.12 -0.05 11.16
N LEU A 50 -5.02 0.31 10.50
CA LEU A 50 -4.79 1.62 9.92
C LEU A 50 -4.64 1.48 8.41
N GLY A 51 -5.16 2.43 7.65
CA GLY A 51 -5.09 2.34 6.20
C GLY A 51 -5.05 3.68 5.50
N VAL A 52 -4.58 3.63 4.26
CA VAL A 52 -4.62 4.73 3.30
C VAL A 52 -4.95 4.16 1.92
N ALA A 53 -5.87 4.83 1.23
CA ALA A 53 -6.20 4.48 -0.15
C ALA A 53 -6.27 5.74 -1.01
N VAL A 54 -5.90 5.61 -2.30
CA VAL A 54 -5.71 6.75 -3.20
C VAL A 54 -5.98 6.36 -4.64
N GLN A 55 -6.53 7.31 -5.42
CA GLN A 55 -6.54 7.27 -6.89
C GLN A 55 -6.15 8.62 -7.47
N SER A 56 -5.48 8.60 -8.62
CA SER A 56 -5.02 9.80 -9.31
C SER A 56 -4.91 9.59 -10.81
N HIS A 57 -4.95 10.67 -11.57
CA HIS A 57 -4.42 10.71 -12.94
C HIS A 57 -2.93 11.07 -12.88
N TRP A 58 -2.16 10.18 -12.27
CA TRP A 58 -0.70 10.25 -12.12
C TRP A 58 -0.11 8.84 -12.16
N PHE A 59 1.05 8.68 -12.79
CA PHE A 59 1.75 7.38 -12.83
C PHE A 59 2.21 6.98 -11.44
N SER A 60 1.89 5.74 -11.02
CA SER A 60 2.38 5.12 -9.77
C SER A 60 2.15 5.98 -8.50
N VAL A 61 0.93 6.53 -8.34
CA VAL A 61 0.59 7.42 -7.22
C VAL A 61 0.85 6.80 -5.85
N GLY A 62 0.73 5.48 -5.74
CA GLY A 62 0.93 4.75 -4.48
C GLY A 62 2.34 4.82 -3.92
N SER A 63 3.35 5.12 -4.77
CA SER A 63 4.75 5.20 -4.35
C SER A 63 5.09 6.49 -3.60
N ILE A 64 4.26 7.54 -3.73
CA ILE A 64 4.56 8.87 -3.21
C ILE A 64 3.49 9.42 -2.27
N VAL A 65 2.21 9.02 -2.43
CA VAL A 65 1.07 9.55 -1.66
C VAL A 65 0.78 8.73 -0.41
N ALA A 66 0.80 7.39 -0.51
CA ALA A 66 0.27 6.48 0.49
C ALA A 66 1.34 5.93 1.44
N TRP A 67 1.18 6.19 2.75
CA TRP A 67 2.10 5.79 3.80
C TRP A 67 1.34 5.22 5.00
N ALA A 68 1.74 4.06 5.50
CA ALA A 68 1.16 3.48 6.71
C ALA A 68 2.18 2.61 7.45
N GLU A 69 2.04 2.58 8.79
CA GLU A 69 2.85 1.76 9.68
C GLU A 69 2.00 1.21 10.83
N ALA A 70 2.12 -0.11 11.07
CA ALA A 70 1.37 -0.82 12.08
C ALA A 70 1.59 -0.25 13.48
N GLY A 71 0.49 0.00 14.20
CA GLY A 71 0.50 0.58 15.54
C GLY A 71 0.97 2.03 15.63
N VAL A 72 1.24 2.69 14.51
CA VAL A 72 1.73 4.07 14.44
C VAL A 72 0.71 4.99 13.80
N GLY A 73 0.41 4.80 12.51
CA GLY A 73 -0.49 5.70 11.80
C GLY A 73 -0.53 5.48 10.30
N ALA A 74 -1.30 6.35 9.62
CA ALA A 74 -1.33 6.46 8.17
C ALA A 74 -1.30 7.92 7.72
N VAL A 75 -0.68 8.17 6.56
CA VAL A 75 -0.52 9.50 5.98
C VAL A 75 -0.84 9.43 4.49
N ALA A 76 -1.59 10.43 4.01
CA ALA A 76 -1.73 10.75 2.60
C ALA A 76 -1.16 12.15 2.35
N THR A 77 -0.19 12.28 1.43
CA THR A 77 0.38 13.57 1.01
C THR A 77 0.24 13.70 -0.49
N GLN A 78 -0.39 14.77 -0.96
CA GLN A 78 -0.81 14.93 -2.36
C GLN A 78 -0.85 16.41 -2.79
N SER A 79 -1.40 16.71 -3.98
CA SER A 79 -1.32 18.01 -4.66
C SER A 79 0.11 18.27 -5.14
N PHE A 80 0.73 19.39 -4.83
CA PHE A 80 2.18 19.54 -5.01
C PHE A 80 2.88 18.67 -3.96
N VAL A 81 2.94 17.36 -4.26
CA VAL A 81 3.32 16.33 -3.30
C VAL A 81 4.72 16.57 -2.72
N ASP A 82 4.82 16.41 -1.40
CA ASP A 82 6.08 16.27 -0.69
C ASP A 82 6.07 14.94 0.08
N PRO A 83 6.75 13.91 -0.41
CA PRO A 83 6.78 12.60 0.24
C PRO A 83 7.37 12.61 1.66
N SER A 84 8.10 13.67 2.03
CA SER A 84 8.68 13.81 3.37
C SER A 84 7.62 13.85 4.48
N TYR A 85 6.40 14.35 4.17
CA TYR A 85 5.28 14.28 5.11
C TYR A 85 4.91 12.85 5.51
N GLY A 86 5.02 11.91 4.58
CA GLY A 86 4.76 10.49 4.85
C GLY A 86 5.75 9.94 5.88
N LYS A 87 7.05 10.02 5.54
CA LYS A 87 8.10 9.51 6.42
C LYS A 87 8.17 10.24 7.76
N ASN A 88 8.28 11.57 7.73
CA ASN A 88 8.42 12.36 8.95
C ASN A 88 7.16 12.32 9.81
N GLY A 89 5.97 12.25 9.19
CA GLY A 89 4.70 12.07 9.88
C GLY A 89 4.68 10.78 10.69
N LEU A 90 5.04 9.66 10.06
CA LEU A 90 5.14 8.37 10.76
C LEU A 90 6.23 8.39 11.85
N ASP A 91 7.39 9.01 11.61
CA ASP A 91 8.46 9.11 12.62
C ASP A 91 8.00 9.89 13.87
N PHE A 92 7.30 11.00 13.69
CA PHE A 92 6.77 11.79 14.82
C PHE A 92 5.65 11.05 15.57
N MET A 93 4.73 10.39 14.84
CA MET A 93 3.69 9.59 15.47
C MET A 93 4.26 8.38 16.22
N ARG A 94 5.31 7.73 15.68
CA ARG A 94 6.05 6.64 16.36
C ARG A 94 6.73 7.13 17.64
N ALA A 95 7.20 8.39 17.67
CA ALA A 95 7.73 9.03 18.86
C ALA A 95 6.64 9.47 19.86
N GLY A 96 5.36 9.16 19.61
CA GLY A 96 4.23 9.42 20.50
C GLY A 96 3.49 10.74 20.28
N LYS A 97 3.86 11.52 19.23
CA LYS A 97 3.14 12.76 18.91
C LYS A 97 1.79 12.43 18.26
N ALA A 98 0.75 13.18 18.62
CA ALA A 98 -0.57 13.05 18.01
C ALA A 98 -0.54 13.43 16.52
N ALA A 99 -1.35 12.79 15.67
CA ALA A 99 -1.41 13.11 14.24
C ALA A 99 -1.73 14.60 13.97
N PRO A 100 -2.69 15.26 14.67
CA PRO A 100 -2.94 16.69 14.49
C PRO A 100 -1.73 17.58 14.83
N ASP A 101 -1.02 17.29 15.93
CA ASP A 101 0.16 18.05 16.33
C ASP A 101 1.33 17.82 15.38
N THR A 102 1.46 16.60 14.87
CA THR A 102 2.45 16.23 13.86
C THR A 102 2.23 17.01 12.57
N LEU A 103 1.00 17.01 12.05
CA LEU A 103 0.65 17.74 10.84
C LEU A 103 0.92 19.23 11.00
N LYS A 104 0.47 19.83 12.11
CA LYS A 104 0.68 21.24 12.43
C LYS A 104 2.18 21.62 12.47
N GLU A 105 3.02 20.79 13.09
CA GLU A 105 4.46 21.06 13.17
C GLU A 105 5.14 20.96 11.80
N LEU A 106 4.79 19.96 10.98
CA LEU A 106 5.36 19.80 9.65
C LEU A 106 4.96 20.96 8.72
N LEU A 107 3.69 21.36 8.75
CA LEU A 107 3.18 22.51 7.98
C LEU A 107 3.85 23.82 8.39
N ALA A 108 4.16 24.00 9.68
CA ALA A 108 4.84 25.22 10.15
C ALA A 108 6.24 25.38 9.57
N LYS A 109 6.89 24.29 9.18
CA LYS A 109 8.23 24.25 8.60
C LYS A 109 8.24 24.26 7.08
N ASP A 110 7.09 24.05 6.41
CA ASP A 110 6.96 24.02 4.96
C ASP A 110 6.51 25.39 4.42
N GLU A 111 7.42 26.09 3.76
CA GLU A 111 7.12 27.35 3.07
C GLU A 111 6.11 27.14 1.92
N GLY A 112 6.03 25.92 1.36
CA GLY A 112 5.12 25.54 0.28
C GLY A 112 3.76 24.99 0.74
N ARG A 113 3.43 25.01 2.03
CA ARG A 113 2.21 24.40 2.59
C ARG A 113 0.91 24.81 1.90
N GLU A 114 0.88 26.01 1.30
CA GLU A 114 -0.33 26.55 0.67
C GLU A 114 -0.70 25.88 -0.66
N VAL A 115 0.17 25.01 -1.17
CA VAL A 115 -0.11 24.16 -2.34
C VAL A 115 -0.05 22.66 -1.99
N ARG A 116 -0.06 22.31 -0.70
CA ARG A 116 -0.08 20.92 -0.21
C ARG A 116 -1.48 20.51 0.19
N GLN A 117 -1.75 19.21 0.02
CA GLN A 117 -2.90 18.58 0.66
C GLN A 117 -2.41 17.33 1.41
N VAL A 118 -2.59 17.32 2.74
CA VAL A 118 -2.03 16.27 3.61
C VAL A 118 -3.07 15.86 4.63
N ALA A 119 -3.19 14.55 4.87
CA ALA A 119 -3.99 14.01 5.97
C ALA A 119 -3.18 13.00 6.77
N MET A 120 -3.35 12.99 8.09
CA MET A 120 -2.66 12.08 9.01
C MET A 120 -3.66 11.52 10.03
N ILE A 121 -3.52 10.24 10.33
CA ILE A 121 -4.26 9.56 11.40
C ILE A 121 -3.29 8.71 12.22
N ASP A 122 -3.42 8.73 13.55
CA ASP A 122 -2.59 7.92 14.44
C ASP A 122 -3.30 6.65 14.95
N ALA A 123 -2.56 5.80 15.66
CA ALA A 123 -3.07 4.55 16.21
C ALA A 123 -4.19 4.71 17.25
N GLN A 124 -4.40 5.91 17.79
CA GLN A 124 -5.52 6.25 18.67
C GLN A 124 -6.74 6.76 17.92
N GLY A 125 -6.64 6.94 16.57
CA GLY A 125 -7.71 7.45 15.73
C GLY A 125 -7.85 8.97 15.76
N ARG A 126 -6.86 9.69 16.35
CA ARG A 126 -6.79 11.14 16.23
C ARG A 126 -6.38 11.48 14.81
N VAL A 127 -7.10 12.34 14.16
CA VAL A 127 -6.96 12.60 12.72
C VAL A 127 -7.08 14.09 12.45
N ASP A 128 -6.30 14.58 11.49
CA ASP A 128 -6.41 15.92 10.95
C ASP A 128 -5.98 15.97 9.50
N ALA A 129 -6.40 17.02 8.79
CA ALA A 129 -6.09 17.23 7.39
C ALA A 129 -5.87 18.71 7.07
N TRP A 130 -5.06 18.96 6.05
CA TRP A 130 -4.75 20.26 5.50
C TRP A 130 -5.05 20.29 4.00
N THR A 131 -5.75 21.32 3.55
CA THR A 131 -5.88 21.68 2.15
C THR A 131 -5.39 23.13 2.01
N GLY A 132 -4.28 23.32 1.30
CA GLY A 132 -3.69 24.64 1.09
C GLY A 132 -4.61 25.55 0.30
N LYS A 133 -4.61 26.85 0.62
CA LYS A 133 -5.50 27.85 -0.04
C LYS A 133 -5.19 28.06 -1.52
N ASN A 134 -4.00 27.67 -1.97
CA ASN A 134 -3.56 27.75 -3.35
C ASN A 134 -3.64 26.41 -4.07
N ASP A 135 -4.27 25.37 -3.47
CA ASP A 135 -4.60 24.15 -4.18
C ASP A 135 -5.52 24.43 -5.36
N ILE A 136 -5.37 23.68 -6.44
CA ILE A 136 -6.18 23.86 -7.63
C ILE A 136 -7.64 23.54 -7.31
N GLN A 137 -8.54 24.44 -7.73
CA GLN A 137 -9.98 24.44 -7.40
C GLN A 137 -10.67 23.09 -7.53
N ALA A 138 -11.81 22.96 -6.87
CA ALA A 138 -12.45 21.74 -6.46
C ALA A 138 -11.49 20.90 -5.58
N ALA A 139 -10.99 21.57 -4.53
CA ALA A 139 -10.14 20.99 -3.50
C ALA A 139 -10.79 21.14 -2.12
N GLY A 140 -10.67 20.12 -1.28
CA GLY A 140 -11.20 20.14 0.07
C GLY A 140 -11.01 18.80 0.79
N HIS A 141 -11.36 18.78 2.07
CA HIS A 141 -11.32 17.57 2.90
C HIS A 141 -12.48 17.55 3.89
N ILE A 142 -12.76 16.38 4.42
CA ILE A 142 -13.66 16.17 5.57
C ILE A 142 -12.93 15.27 6.57
N VAL A 143 -12.78 15.78 7.78
CA VAL A 143 -12.30 15.01 8.93
C VAL A 143 -13.52 14.45 9.67
N GLY A 144 -13.59 13.13 9.77
CA GLY A 144 -14.61 12.39 10.48
C GLY A 144 -14.03 11.61 11.66
N LYS A 145 -14.85 10.80 12.32
CA LYS A 145 -14.39 9.95 13.41
C LYS A 145 -13.56 8.80 12.88
N ASN A 146 -12.26 8.77 13.20
CA ASN A 146 -11.29 7.76 12.74
C ASN A 146 -11.04 7.76 11.22
N PHE A 147 -11.26 8.85 10.50
CA PHE A 147 -10.90 8.97 9.09
C PHE A 147 -10.79 10.42 8.63
N SER A 148 -10.09 10.62 7.53
CA SER A 148 -10.18 11.84 6.72
C SER A 148 -10.21 11.47 5.25
N VAL A 149 -11.09 12.14 4.49
CA VAL A 149 -11.12 12.10 3.04
C VAL A 149 -10.71 13.45 2.50
N GLN A 150 -9.92 13.46 1.46
CA GLN A 150 -9.41 14.69 0.82
C GLN A 150 -9.29 14.50 -0.68
N ALA A 151 -9.50 15.60 -1.41
CA ALA A 151 -9.43 15.63 -2.86
C ALA A 151 -9.01 17.02 -3.36
N ASN A 152 -8.32 17.07 -4.49
CA ASN A 152 -7.89 18.32 -5.16
C ASN A 152 -7.93 18.15 -6.68
N LEU A 153 -8.21 19.23 -7.41
CA LEU A 153 -8.43 19.25 -8.87
C LEU A 153 -9.51 18.24 -9.32
N MET A 154 -10.59 18.19 -8.61
CA MET A 154 -11.72 17.34 -8.98
C MET A 154 -12.60 17.98 -10.05
N LEU A 155 -13.47 17.19 -10.67
CA LEU A 155 -14.47 17.71 -11.59
C LEU A 155 -15.42 18.70 -10.88
N ASN A 156 -15.70 18.48 -9.60
CA ASN A 156 -16.57 19.32 -8.77
C ASN A 156 -16.37 19.07 -7.27
N GLU A 157 -16.97 19.91 -6.44
CA GLU A 157 -16.84 19.86 -4.96
C GLU A 157 -17.70 18.79 -4.27
N LYS A 158 -18.42 17.93 -5.01
CA LYS A 158 -19.21 16.84 -4.45
C LYS A 158 -18.37 15.58 -4.13
N VAL A 159 -17.11 15.55 -4.60
CA VAL A 159 -16.25 14.36 -4.53
C VAL A 159 -15.96 13.95 -3.09
N TRP A 160 -15.34 14.80 -2.28
CA TRP A 160 -14.99 14.45 -0.90
C TRP A 160 -16.22 14.27 0.02
N PRO A 161 -17.33 15.02 -0.11
CA PRO A 161 -18.56 14.69 0.62
C PRO A 161 -19.16 13.32 0.24
N ALA A 162 -19.05 12.89 -1.01
CA ALA A 162 -19.48 11.56 -1.41
C ALA A 162 -18.60 10.47 -0.80
N MET A 163 -17.28 10.67 -0.76
CA MET A 163 -16.33 9.77 -0.09
C MET A 163 -16.67 9.57 1.38
N ALA A 164 -16.87 10.67 2.13
CA ALA A 164 -17.18 10.62 3.55
C ALA A 164 -18.44 9.81 3.82
N ARG A 165 -19.54 10.13 3.13
CA ARG A 165 -20.82 9.39 3.26
C ARG A 165 -20.66 7.91 2.93
N ALA A 166 -19.92 7.58 1.86
CA ALA A 166 -19.72 6.20 1.46
C ALA A 166 -18.92 5.42 2.51
N PHE A 167 -17.85 6.01 3.06
CA PHE A 167 -17.03 5.38 4.10
C PHE A 167 -17.85 5.13 5.38
N GLU A 168 -18.63 6.10 5.83
CA GLU A 168 -19.46 6.01 7.06
C GLU A 168 -20.59 4.99 6.93
N SER A 169 -21.22 4.89 5.75
CA SER A 169 -22.34 3.98 5.51
C SER A 169 -21.92 2.56 5.13
N SER A 170 -20.67 2.36 4.68
CA SER A 170 -20.17 1.07 4.23
C SER A 170 -19.92 0.10 5.39
N LYS A 171 -20.14 -1.19 5.10
CA LYS A 171 -19.85 -2.31 6.00
C LYS A 171 -18.70 -3.14 5.45
N GLY A 172 -18.15 -4.00 6.28
CA GLY A 172 -17.04 -4.88 5.94
C GLY A 172 -15.72 -4.41 6.56
N ASP A 173 -14.62 -5.00 6.13
CA ASP A 173 -13.29 -4.65 6.61
C ASP A 173 -12.83 -3.25 6.14
N LEU A 174 -11.73 -2.77 6.72
CA LEU A 174 -11.21 -1.43 6.41
C LEU A 174 -10.91 -1.24 4.91
N ALA A 175 -10.33 -2.25 4.25
CA ALA A 175 -10.02 -2.20 2.82
C ALA A 175 -11.29 -2.00 1.97
N GLN A 176 -12.36 -2.74 2.28
CA GLN A 176 -13.64 -2.63 1.55
C GLN A 176 -14.29 -1.25 1.75
N ARG A 177 -14.27 -0.72 2.96
CA ARG A 177 -14.83 0.59 3.27
C ARG A 177 -14.07 1.72 2.60
N MET A 178 -12.73 1.64 2.55
CA MET A 178 -11.90 2.61 1.82
C MET A 178 -12.12 2.52 0.31
N LEU A 179 -12.25 1.32 -0.28
CA LEU A 179 -12.60 1.16 -1.69
C LEU A 179 -13.96 1.80 -2.01
N ALA A 180 -14.97 1.62 -1.15
CA ALA A 180 -16.27 2.26 -1.33
C ALA A 180 -16.18 3.78 -1.35
N ALA A 181 -15.29 4.38 -0.55
CA ALA A 181 -15.02 5.82 -0.59
C ALA A 181 -14.40 6.25 -1.93
N LEU A 182 -13.40 5.50 -2.45
CA LEU A 182 -12.80 5.81 -3.75
C LEU A 182 -13.80 5.64 -4.91
N ASP A 183 -14.65 4.61 -4.87
CA ASP A 183 -15.71 4.40 -5.86
C ASP A 183 -16.71 5.56 -5.86
N ALA A 184 -17.11 6.03 -4.69
CA ALA A 184 -18.00 7.17 -4.55
C ALA A 184 -17.37 8.49 -5.06
N ALA A 185 -16.05 8.66 -4.85
CA ALA A 185 -15.30 9.78 -5.42
C ALA A 185 -15.37 9.76 -6.96
N GLN A 186 -15.07 8.60 -7.55
CA GLN A 186 -15.09 8.42 -9.00
C GLN A 186 -16.49 8.63 -9.57
N ALA A 187 -17.53 8.09 -8.92
CA ALA A 187 -18.93 8.28 -9.33
C ALA A 187 -19.41 9.73 -9.22
N ALA A 188 -18.85 10.51 -8.28
CA ALA A 188 -19.15 11.94 -8.12
C ALA A 188 -18.41 12.84 -9.12
N GLY A 189 -17.56 12.26 -10.00
CA GLY A 189 -16.84 12.97 -11.05
C GLY A 189 -15.33 12.72 -11.02
N GLY A 190 -14.73 12.43 -9.85
CA GLY A 190 -13.32 12.11 -9.71
C GLY A 190 -12.36 13.22 -10.15
N ASP A 191 -11.15 12.83 -10.52
CA ASP A 191 -10.12 13.71 -11.07
C ASP A 191 -10.54 14.23 -12.45
N ILE A 192 -10.54 15.55 -12.64
CA ILE A 192 -10.98 16.18 -13.91
C ILE A 192 -10.16 15.75 -15.12
N ARG A 193 -8.94 15.29 -14.93
CA ARG A 193 -8.05 14.80 -16.00
C ARG A 193 -8.33 13.36 -16.40
N GLY A 194 -9.02 12.60 -15.55
CA GLY A 194 -9.31 11.17 -15.76
C GLY A 194 -8.70 10.25 -14.69
N LYS A 195 -8.38 9.02 -15.09
CA LYS A 195 -7.92 7.94 -14.21
C LYS A 195 -6.59 7.39 -14.73
N GLN A 196 -5.65 7.02 -13.83
CA GLN A 196 -4.40 6.38 -14.26
C GLN A 196 -3.88 5.36 -13.25
N SER A 197 -3.83 5.70 -11.96
CA SER A 197 -3.27 4.79 -10.95
C SER A 197 -4.07 4.81 -9.65
N ALA A 198 -3.92 3.76 -8.84
CA ALA A 198 -4.53 3.67 -7.52
C ALA A 198 -3.66 2.84 -6.58
N ALA A 199 -3.82 3.04 -5.27
CA ALA A 199 -3.16 2.21 -4.27
C ALA A 199 -4.01 2.07 -3.01
N LEU A 200 -3.76 0.99 -2.28
CA LEU A 200 -4.38 0.72 -0.99
C LEU A 200 -3.37 0.01 -0.09
N ILE A 201 -3.13 0.60 1.08
CA ILE A 201 -2.31 0.00 2.14
C ILE A 201 -3.19 -0.15 3.37
N VAL A 202 -3.19 -1.33 3.98
CA VAL A 202 -3.76 -1.58 5.30
C VAL A 202 -2.72 -2.30 6.14
N VAL A 203 -2.53 -1.82 7.35
CA VAL A 203 -1.60 -2.38 8.32
C VAL A 203 -2.33 -2.77 9.61
N THR A 204 -1.79 -3.75 10.33
CA THR A 204 -2.36 -4.21 11.61
C THR A 204 -2.36 -3.12 12.66
N GLY A 205 -3.35 -3.16 13.57
CA GLY A 205 -3.45 -2.20 14.69
C GLY A 205 -2.34 -2.36 15.75
N LYS A 206 -1.71 -3.53 15.78
CA LYS A 206 -0.58 -3.83 16.70
C LYS A 206 0.58 -4.40 15.89
N PRO A 207 1.79 -3.84 16.03
CA PRO A 207 2.96 -4.38 15.33
C PRO A 207 3.31 -5.76 15.88
N THR A 208 3.63 -6.71 14.99
CA THR A 208 4.07 -8.07 15.36
C THR A 208 5.58 -8.15 15.60
N GLY A 209 6.31 -7.06 15.34
CA GLY A 209 7.77 -7.03 15.28
C GLY A 209 8.34 -7.54 13.94
N MET A 210 7.48 -7.94 13.03
CA MET A 210 7.82 -8.42 11.69
C MET A 210 7.08 -7.55 10.65
N ALA A 211 7.71 -6.47 10.21
CA ALA A 211 7.09 -5.46 9.35
C ALA A 211 6.42 -6.04 8.07
N TRP A 212 6.96 -7.17 7.55
CA TRP A 212 6.38 -7.85 6.38
C TRP A 212 5.08 -8.60 6.70
N LYS A 213 4.79 -8.93 7.97
CA LYS A 213 3.51 -9.52 8.41
C LYS A 213 2.48 -8.46 8.79
N ASP A 214 2.93 -7.25 9.09
CA ASP A 214 2.08 -6.18 9.57
C ASP A 214 1.27 -5.51 8.45
N ARG A 215 1.62 -5.75 7.19
CA ARG A 215 0.88 -5.27 6.02
C ARG A 215 -0.12 -6.31 5.55
N THR A 216 -1.40 -6.11 5.87
CA THR A 216 -2.50 -7.00 5.43
C THR A 216 -2.84 -6.75 3.96
N PHE A 217 -2.68 -5.51 3.51
CA PHE A 217 -2.75 -5.12 2.10
C PHE A 217 -1.63 -4.10 1.78
N ASP A 218 -0.93 -4.29 0.67
CA ASP A 218 -0.04 -3.31 0.04
C ASP A 218 -0.17 -3.49 -1.47
N LEU A 219 -1.18 -2.84 -2.03
CA LEU A 219 -1.61 -3.06 -3.40
C LEU A 219 -1.50 -1.78 -4.20
N ARG A 220 -0.95 -1.90 -5.41
CA ARG A 220 -0.74 -0.79 -6.33
C ARG A 220 -1.16 -1.15 -7.74
N VAL A 221 -1.81 -0.23 -8.38
CA VAL A 221 -2.08 -0.20 -9.81
C VAL A 221 -1.36 1.01 -10.35
N ASP A 222 -0.22 0.81 -10.98
CA ASP A 222 0.69 1.89 -11.34
C ASP A 222 0.25 2.63 -12.60
N ASP A 223 -0.39 1.92 -13.55
CA ASP A 223 -0.92 2.48 -14.80
C ASP A 223 -2.08 1.63 -15.33
N SER A 224 -3.27 2.22 -15.44
CA SER A 224 -4.48 1.55 -15.94
C SER A 224 -5.51 2.58 -16.35
N SER A 225 -6.27 2.32 -17.39
CA SER A 225 -7.44 3.12 -17.79
C SER A 225 -8.59 3.02 -16.78
N ASP A 226 -8.62 1.98 -15.94
CA ASP A 226 -9.61 1.82 -14.86
C ASP A 226 -8.99 1.23 -13.57
N PRO A 227 -8.17 2.05 -12.87
CA PRO A 227 -7.35 1.59 -11.74
C PRO A 227 -8.18 1.10 -10.55
N LEU A 228 -9.40 1.60 -10.32
CA LEU A 228 -10.24 1.13 -9.22
C LEU A 228 -10.85 -0.25 -9.49
N VAL A 229 -11.19 -0.57 -10.74
CA VAL A 229 -11.62 -1.92 -11.12
C VAL A 229 -10.49 -2.91 -10.85
N GLU A 230 -9.29 -2.58 -11.28
CA GLU A 230 -8.11 -3.42 -11.08
C GLU A 230 -7.73 -3.52 -9.59
N LEU A 231 -7.73 -2.41 -8.85
CA LEU A 231 -7.44 -2.43 -7.42
C LEU A 231 -8.43 -3.33 -6.65
N ARG A 232 -9.72 -3.29 -7.01
CA ARG A 232 -10.75 -4.16 -6.43
C ARG A 232 -10.51 -5.63 -6.73
N ARG A 233 -10.08 -5.93 -7.96
CA ARG A 233 -9.66 -7.29 -8.35
C ARG A 233 -8.48 -7.76 -7.50
N LEU A 234 -7.47 -6.89 -7.30
CA LEU A 234 -6.29 -7.19 -6.47
C LEU A 234 -6.65 -7.39 -5.00
N VAL A 235 -7.55 -6.58 -4.43
CA VAL A 235 -8.03 -6.78 -3.04
C VAL A 235 -8.71 -8.14 -2.88
N LYS A 236 -9.55 -8.53 -3.85
CA LYS A 236 -10.20 -9.85 -3.85
C LYS A 236 -9.18 -10.98 -3.94
N LEU A 237 -8.16 -10.83 -4.79
CA LEU A 237 -7.07 -11.78 -4.96
C LEU A 237 -6.22 -11.90 -3.68
N GLN A 238 -5.83 -10.78 -3.07
CA GLN A 238 -5.08 -10.78 -1.81
C GLN A 238 -5.83 -11.51 -0.69
N ARG A 239 -7.15 -11.31 -0.59
CA ARG A 239 -7.96 -12.08 0.38
C ARG A 239 -7.90 -13.58 0.13
N ALA A 240 -7.94 -14.00 -1.13
CA ALA A 240 -7.81 -15.42 -1.47
C ALA A 240 -6.43 -15.96 -1.06
N TYR A 241 -5.34 -15.22 -1.31
CA TYR A 241 -4.00 -15.59 -0.84
C TYR A 241 -3.90 -15.60 0.69
N ASN A 242 -4.57 -14.70 1.40
CA ASN A 242 -4.60 -14.73 2.87
C ASN A 242 -5.27 -16.01 3.39
N HIS A 243 -6.35 -16.49 2.74
CA HIS A 243 -6.96 -17.77 3.03
C HIS A 243 -6.03 -18.94 2.70
N MET A 244 -5.31 -18.92 1.57
CA MET A 244 -4.32 -19.95 1.25
C MET A 244 -3.26 -20.05 2.34
N ASN A 245 -2.66 -18.93 2.74
CA ASN A 245 -1.65 -18.88 3.81
C ASN A 245 -2.21 -19.40 5.16
N ALA A 246 -3.47 -19.09 5.48
CA ALA A 246 -4.13 -19.61 6.66
C ALA A 246 -4.34 -21.13 6.57
N GLY A 247 -4.67 -21.64 5.38
CA GLY A 247 -4.79 -23.06 5.08
C GLY A 247 -3.46 -23.79 5.28
N ASP A 248 -2.35 -23.25 4.74
CA ASP A 248 -1.02 -23.81 4.89
C ASP A 248 -0.60 -23.89 6.37
N LEU A 249 -0.84 -22.82 7.14
CA LEU A 249 -0.59 -22.82 8.59
C LEU A 249 -1.45 -23.81 9.36
N ALA A 250 -2.68 -24.08 8.90
CA ALA A 250 -3.54 -25.10 9.50
C ALA A 250 -3.00 -26.52 9.21
N VAL A 251 -2.48 -26.77 8.00
CA VAL A 251 -1.79 -28.04 7.66
C VAL A 251 -0.60 -28.27 8.56
N GLU A 252 0.27 -27.28 8.77
CA GLU A 252 1.42 -27.36 9.67
C GLU A 252 1.01 -27.74 11.10
N LYS A 253 -0.14 -27.24 11.57
CA LYS A 253 -0.71 -27.54 12.89
C LYS A 253 -1.51 -28.85 12.93
N LYS A 254 -1.61 -29.58 11.81
CA LYS A 254 -2.44 -30.78 11.64
C LYS A 254 -3.94 -30.53 11.84
N ASP A 255 -4.40 -29.29 11.64
CA ASP A 255 -5.81 -28.93 11.61
C ASP A 255 -6.35 -29.07 10.17
N ASN A 256 -6.63 -30.31 9.79
CA ASN A 256 -7.09 -30.63 8.44
C ASN A 256 -8.44 -30.00 8.09
N GLU A 257 -9.35 -29.88 9.06
CA GLU A 257 -10.66 -29.24 8.83
C GLU A 257 -10.51 -27.73 8.64
N GLY A 258 -9.65 -27.09 9.44
CA GLY A 258 -9.27 -25.69 9.26
C GLY A 258 -8.68 -25.43 7.88
N ALA A 259 -7.73 -26.26 7.47
CA ALA A 259 -7.09 -26.13 6.16
C ALA A 259 -8.09 -26.21 5.00
N LEU A 260 -8.99 -27.22 5.02
CA LEU A 260 -10.01 -27.38 3.97
C LEU A 260 -11.00 -26.21 3.94
N ARG A 261 -11.40 -25.69 5.10
CA ARG A 261 -12.25 -24.51 5.19
C ARG A 261 -11.58 -23.31 4.54
N GLU A 262 -10.32 -23.06 4.83
CA GLU A 262 -9.54 -21.93 4.33
C GLU A 262 -9.28 -22.05 2.81
N TYR A 263 -8.82 -23.21 2.31
CA TYR A 263 -8.63 -23.42 0.87
C TYR A 263 -9.96 -23.30 0.10
N GLY A 264 -11.05 -23.84 0.64
CA GLY A 264 -12.38 -23.69 0.04
C GLY A 264 -12.87 -22.24 0.01
N ALA A 265 -12.49 -21.41 0.99
CA ALA A 265 -12.78 -19.98 1.00
C ALA A 265 -11.96 -19.24 -0.08
N ALA A 266 -10.69 -19.58 -0.26
CA ALA A 266 -9.84 -19.03 -1.31
C ALA A 266 -10.42 -19.32 -2.72
N GLU A 267 -10.80 -20.58 -2.99
CA GLU A 267 -11.40 -20.97 -4.27
C GLU A 267 -12.73 -20.27 -4.56
N LYS A 268 -13.58 -20.08 -3.55
CA LYS A 268 -14.83 -19.32 -3.71
C LYS A 268 -14.60 -17.87 -4.11
N LEU A 269 -13.51 -17.27 -3.61
CA LEU A 269 -13.15 -15.92 -3.99
C LEU A 269 -12.65 -15.83 -5.44
N VAL A 270 -11.83 -16.77 -5.88
CA VAL A 270 -11.20 -16.76 -7.22
C VAL A 270 -11.25 -18.13 -7.87
N PRO A 271 -12.45 -18.61 -8.30
CA PRO A 271 -12.70 -19.98 -8.72
C PRO A 271 -11.94 -20.42 -9.98
N ASP A 272 -11.39 -19.45 -10.74
CA ASP A 272 -10.64 -19.71 -11.96
C ASP A 272 -9.13 -19.48 -11.78
N ASN A 273 -8.65 -19.42 -10.55
CA ASN A 273 -7.22 -19.32 -10.25
C ASN A 273 -6.63 -20.73 -10.12
N ALA A 274 -5.82 -21.13 -11.10
CA ALA A 274 -5.20 -22.45 -11.16
C ALA A 274 -4.33 -22.76 -9.93
N GLU A 275 -3.61 -21.78 -9.41
CA GLU A 275 -2.72 -21.92 -8.25
C GLU A 275 -3.51 -22.30 -6.98
N MET A 276 -4.61 -21.60 -6.70
CA MET A 276 -5.47 -21.87 -5.53
C MET A 276 -6.00 -23.30 -5.55
N ILE A 277 -6.52 -23.73 -6.72
CA ILE A 277 -7.07 -25.07 -6.92
C ILE A 277 -5.98 -26.13 -6.80
N TYR A 278 -4.79 -25.86 -7.35
CA TYR A 278 -3.67 -26.81 -7.34
C TYR A 278 -3.19 -27.08 -5.93
N TRP A 279 -2.91 -26.08 -5.14
CA TRP A 279 -2.41 -26.26 -3.76
C TRP A 279 -3.48 -26.85 -2.85
N HIS A 280 -4.76 -26.56 -3.05
CA HIS A 280 -5.84 -27.30 -2.38
C HIS A 280 -5.80 -28.78 -2.72
N ALA A 281 -5.63 -29.14 -4.00
CA ALA A 281 -5.51 -30.55 -4.41
C ALA A 281 -4.28 -31.23 -3.77
N VAL A 282 -3.13 -30.54 -3.70
CA VAL A 282 -1.93 -31.04 -3.01
C VAL A 282 -2.19 -31.26 -1.53
N ALA A 283 -2.87 -30.35 -0.85
CA ALA A 283 -3.23 -30.48 0.55
C ALA A 283 -4.15 -31.71 0.79
N LEU A 284 -5.13 -31.93 -0.06
CA LEU A 284 -6.01 -33.13 0.00
C LEU A 284 -5.18 -34.43 -0.12
N VAL A 285 -4.20 -34.48 -1.03
CA VAL A 285 -3.29 -35.65 -1.13
C VAL A 285 -2.56 -35.88 0.15
N ASN A 286 -1.96 -34.84 0.74
CA ASN A 286 -1.19 -34.92 1.99
C ASN A 286 -2.07 -35.32 3.20
N MET A 287 -3.39 -35.08 3.13
CA MET A 287 -4.37 -35.54 4.11
C MET A 287 -4.87 -36.98 3.84
N GLY A 288 -4.35 -37.67 2.81
CA GLY A 288 -4.81 -39.00 2.40
C GLY A 288 -6.11 -39.00 1.58
N ARG A 289 -6.67 -37.84 1.23
CA ARG A 289 -7.94 -37.67 0.50
C ARG A 289 -7.71 -37.60 -1.02
N VAL A 290 -6.95 -38.58 -1.54
CA VAL A 290 -6.47 -38.59 -2.94
C VAL A 290 -7.63 -38.53 -3.94
N ASP A 291 -8.71 -39.32 -3.72
CA ASP A 291 -9.82 -39.36 -4.67
C ASP A 291 -10.51 -38.00 -4.84
N GLU A 292 -10.58 -37.21 -3.79
CA GLU A 292 -11.17 -35.87 -3.79
C GLU A 292 -10.25 -34.85 -4.48
N SER A 293 -8.94 -35.07 -4.48
CA SER A 293 -7.97 -34.20 -5.16
C SER A 293 -7.97 -34.35 -6.68
N LEU A 294 -8.31 -35.54 -7.22
CA LEU A 294 -8.19 -35.83 -8.64
C LEU A 294 -9.06 -34.92 -9.54
N PRO A 295 -10.33 -34.59 -9.19
CA PRO A 295 -11.10 -33.63 -9.96
C PRO A 295 -10.46 -32.23 -10.03
N LEU A 296 -9.84 -31.78 -8.94
CA LEU A 296 -9.14 -30.49 -8.86
C LEU A 296 -7.90 -30.49 -9.75
N PHE A 297 -7.06 -31.54 -9.66
CA PHE A 297 -5.91 -31.69 -10.55
C PHE A 297 -6.34 -31.72 -12.03
N ARG A 298 -7.42 -32.43 -12.36
CA ARG A 298 -7.96 -32.46 -13.75
C ARG A 298 -8.32 -31.05 -14.22
N LYS A 299 -9.02 -30.28 -13.37
CA LYS A 299 -9.40 -28.89 -13.68
C LYS A 299 -8.17 -28.02 -13.95
N VAL A 300 -7.17 -28.07 -13.07
CA VAL A 300 -5.94 -27.27 -13.22
C VAL A 300 -5.12 -27.70 -14.42
N PHE A 301 -4.97 -28.99 -14.66
CA PHE A 301 -4.22 -29.52 -15.80
C PHE A 301 -4.87 -29.20 -17.15
N ALA A 302 -6.21 -28.99 -17.16
CA ALA A 302 -6.91 -28.48 -18.34
C ALA A 302 -6.66 -26.98 -18.56
N MET A 303 -6.43 -26.20 -17.50
CA MET A 303 -6.15 -24.76 -17.57
C MET A 303 -4.72 -24.49 -18.10
N ASP A 304 -3.73 -25.24 -17.57
CA ASP A 304 -2.33 -25.09 -17.97
C ASP A 304 -1.57 -26.41 -17.75
N LYS A 305 -0.97 -26.92 -18.84
CA LYS A 305 -0.17 -28.17 -18.83
C LYS A 305 1.11 -28.08 -18.02
N ASN A 306 1.60 -26.89 -17.69
CA ASN A 306 2.77 -26.71 -16.84
C ASN A 306 2.57 -27.33 -15.45
N TRP A 307 1.34 -27.34 -14.93
CA TRP A 307 1.02 -27.98 -13.66
C TRP A 307 1.20 -29.51 -13.69
N VAL A 308 0.95 -30.16 -14.83
CA VAL A 308 1.26 -31.57 -15.03
C VAL A 308 2.76 -31.82 -14.88
N THR A 309 3.57 -30.95 -15.49
CA THR A 309 5.03 -31.02 -15.45
C THR A 309 5.59 -30.71 -14.05
N LEU A 310 4.95 -29.81 -13.31
CA LEU A 310 5.33 -29.46 -11.94
C LEU A 310 5.14 -30.62 -10.96
N THR A 311 4.03 -31.34 -11.08
CA THR A 311 3.59 -32.35 -10.09
C THR A 311 4.68 -33.38 -9.73
N PRO A 312 5.43 -34.01 -10.69
CA PRO A 312 6.48 -34.96 -10.38
C PRO A 312 7.72 -34.36 -9.68
N ARG A 313 7.80 -33.04 -9.59
CA ARG A 313 8.94 -32.35 -8.94
C ARG A 313 8.70 -32.12 -7.44
N LEU A 314 7.44 -32.19 -6.98
CA LEU A 314 7.05 -31.86 -5.61
C LEU A 314 7.57 -32.82 -4.54
N PRO A 315 7.68 -34.15 -4.78
CA PRO A 315 8.18 -35.09 -3.77
C PRO A 315 9.58 -34.74 -3.26
N LYS A 316 10.48 -34.32 -4.16
CA LYS A 316 11.85 -33.92 -3.78
C LYS A 316 11.88 -32.77 -2.78
N SER A 317 10.88 -31.90 -2.80
CA SER A 317 10.71 -30.76 -1.88
C SER A 317 9.84 -31.07 -0.67
N GLY A 318 9.38 -32.32 -0.52
CA GLY A 318 8.50 -32.73 0.59
C GLY A 318 7.07 -32.23 0.49
N LEU A 319 6.65 -31.68 -0.67
CA LEU A 319 5.31 -31.11 -0.87
C LEU A 319 4.28 -32.15 -1.31
N LEU A 320 4.71 -33.33 -1.76
CA LEU A 320 3.90 -34.51 -2.00
C LEU A 320 4.64 -35.75 -1.46
N PRO A 321 3.93 -36.83 -1.14
CA PRO A 321 4.54 -38.11 -0.79
C PRO A 321 5.46 -38.63 -1.93
N ASP A 322 6.61 -39.18 -1.59
CA ASP A 322 7.52 -39.82 -2.55
C ASP A 322 7.01 -41.24 -2.89
N ASP A 323 5.87 -41.27 -3.61
CA ASP A 323 5.22 -42.48 -4.11
C ASP A 323 5.02 -42.36 -5.62
N PRO A 324 5.83 -43.07 -6.42
CA PRO A 324 5.75 -43.03 -7.88
C PRO A 324 4.36 -43.42 -8.43
N LYS A 325 3.66 -44.39 -7.79
CA LYS A 325 2.33 -44.81 -8.23
C LYS A 325 1.28 -43.73 -7.99
N LEU A 326 1.38 -43.05 -6.84
CA LEU A 326 0.50 -41.90 -6.53
C LEU A 326 0.73 -40.77 -7.53
N ILE A 327 1.97 -40.40 -7.79
CA ILE A 327 2.31 -39.34 -8.75
C ILE A 327 1.82 -39.70 -10.14
N GLU A 328 2.03 -40.94 -10.61
CA GLU A 328 1.51 -41.40 -11.91
C GLU A 328 -0.02 -41.32 -11.98
N ARG A 329 -0.72 -41.71 -10.91
CA ARG A 329 -2.17 -41.60 -10.81
C ARG A 329 -2.66 -40.15 -10.95
N ILE A 330 -2.00 -39.20 -10.25
CA ILE A 330 -2.32 -37.79 -10.33
C ILE A 330 -2.05 -37.25 -11.75
N VAL A 331 -0.87 -37.49 -12.29
CA VAL A 331 -0.50 -37.00 -13.63
C VAL A 331 -1.40 -37.56 -14.74
N SER A 332 -1.87 -38.81 -14.58
CA SER A 332 -2.73 -39.47 -15.58
C SER A 332 -4.05 -38.75 -15.84
N VAL A 333 -4.61 -37.98 -14.84
CA VAL A 333 -5.84 -37.23 -15.02
C VAL A 333 -5.70 -36.05 -15.99
N GLY A 334 -4.48 -35.61 -16.28
CA GLY A 334 -4.15 -34.57 -17.26
C GLY A 334 -3.93 -35.08 -18.67
N LYS A 335 -3.90 -36.41 -18.89
CA LYS A 335 -3.69 -37.04 -20.20
C LYS A 335 -5.00 -37.29 -20.98
N LYS A 336 -6.13 -37.13 -20.32
CA LYS A 336 -7.46 -37.22 -20.88
C LYS A 336 -8.04 -35.83 -21.12
#